data_9f154072fc7f6432cce7687def47615b
#
_entry.id   9f154072fc7f6432cce7687def47615b
#
_cell.length_a   1.000
_cell.length_b   1.000
_cell.length_c   1.000
_cell.angle_alpha   90.00
_cell.angle_beta   90.00
_cell.angle_gamma   90.00
#
_symmetry.space_group_name_H-M   'P 1'
#
loop_
_entity.id
_entity.type
_entity.pdbx_description
1 polymer ?
#
loop_
_entity_poly.entity_id
_entity_poly.type
_entity_poly.pdbx_seq_one_letter_code
_entity_poly.pdbx_strand_id
1 'polypeptide(L)'
;MTTSTETYEAGVIHGRFQMLHNDHVLYLLAGKARCRHLIVGITNPEPSMTRVEDADPQRSTPLANPFTYYERYQLVRSALVEVGVALSDFSTVPLPISEPSRYHNYVPFNAVFFLSIYDDWGRRKKHYFESIGLKTCVLREVTPEEKGI
;
A
#
# COMPACT_ATOMS: atom_id res chain seq x y z
N MET A 1 -26.33 16.37 -3.03
CA MET A 1 -26.03 14.98 -2.74
C MET A 1 -24.61 14.82 -2.24
N THR A 2 -24.50 14.21 -1.18
CA THR A 2 -23.19 13.99 -0.59
C THR A 2 -22.61 12.66 -1.06
N THR A 3 -21.39 12.71 -1.48
CA THR A 3 -20.66 11.49 -1.68
C THR A 3 -20.45 10.85 -0.31
N SER A 4 -20.96 9.67 -0.16
CA SER A 4 -20.73 8.94 1.07
C SER A 4 -19.25 8.65 1.19
N THR A 5 -18.58 9.29 2.15
CA THR A 5 -17.23 8.90 2.51
C THR A 5 -17.36 7.82 3.58
N GLU A 6 -17.44 6.59 3.12
CA GLU A 6 -17.48 5.47 4.03
C GLU A 6 -16.17 5.38 4.78
N THR A 7 -16.26 5.21 6.11
CA THR A 7 -15.10 5.02 6.96
C THR A 7 -15.05 3.56 7.37
N TYR A 8 -13.94 2.92 7.08
CA TYR A 8 -13.74 1.50 7.37
C TYR A 8 -13.05 1.34 8.71
N GLU A 9 -13.26 0.19 9.35
CA GLU A 9 -12.57 -0.10 10.61
C GLU A 9 -11.06 -0.23 10.40
N ALA A 10 -10.65 -0.95 9.36
CA ALA A 10 -9.24 -1.14 9.03
C ALA A 10 -9.04 -1.01 7.54
N GLY A 11 -8.01 -0.27 7.16
CA GLY A 11 -7.64 -0.12 5.75
C GLY A 11 -6.17 -0.43 5.57
N VAL A 12 -5.83 -1.05 4.45
CA VAL A 12 -4.46 -1.44 4.13
C VAL A 12 -3.97 -0.64 2.94
N ILE A 13 -2.82 -0.01 3.09
CA ILE A 13 -2.06 0.52 1.95
C ILE A 13 -0.76 -0.26 1.90
N HIS A 14 -0.46 -0.81 0.75
CA HIS A 14 0.76 -1.57 0.57
C HIS A 14 1.70 -0.87 -0.40
N GLY A 15 2.97 -1.08 -0.22
CA GLY A 15 3.99 -0.51 -1.09
C GLY A 15 5.37 -0.99 -0.72
N ARG A 16 6.32 -0.79 -1.61
CA ARG A 16 7.71 -1.15 -1.32
C ARG A 16 8.37 -0.15 -0.39
N PHE A 17 8.05 1.13 -0.56
CA PHE A 17 8.65 2.22 0.23
C PHE A 17 10.17 2.11 0.27
N GLN A 18 10.78 1.79 -0.87
CA GLN A 18 12.24 1.68 -0.99
C GLN A 18 12.91 3.04 -1.00
N MET A 19 12.13 4.08 -1.13
CA MET A 19 12.35 5.42 -0.65
C MET A 19 10.96 5.97 -0.39
N LEU A 20 10.76 6.49 0.82
CA LEU A 20 9.50 7.13 1.16
C LEU A 20 9.62 8.61 0.80
N HIS A 21 8.67 9.12 0.00
CA HIS A 21 8.67 10.54 -0.35
C HIS A 21 7.27 11.13 -0.16
N ASN A 22 7.15 12.44 -0.43
CA ASN A 22 5.96 13.19 -0.06
C ASN A 22 4.66 12.63 -0.66
N ASP A 23 4.70 12.14 -1.89
CA ASP A 23 3.50 11.57 -2.50
C ASP A 23 3.04 10.31 -1.78
N HIS A 24 3.97 9.51 -1.29
CA HIS A 24 3.62 8.35 -0.47
C HIS A 24 2.92 8.80 0.81
N VAL A 25 3.44 9.83 1.47
CA VAL A 25 2.85 10.32 2.71
C VAL A 25 1.44 10.85 2.47
N LEU A 26 1.25 11.61 1.39
CA LEU A 26 -0.08 12.12 1.03
C LEU A 26 -1.06 10.98 0.77
N TYR A 27 -0.62 9.91 0.11
CA TYR A 27 -1.45 8.76 -0.15
C TYR A 27 -1.82 8.03 1.15
N LEU A 28 -0.83 7.87 2.04
CA LEU A 28 -1.07 7.26 3.35
C LEU A 28 -2.09 8.06 4.15
N LEU A 29 -1.99 9.39 4.13
CA LEU A 29 -2.95 10.25 4.81
C LEU A 29 -4.34 10.16 4.21
N ALA A 30 -4.43 10.05 2.87
CA ALA A 30 -5.72 9.87 2.21
C ALA A 30 -6.39 8.58 2.65
N GLY A 31 -5.61 7.51 2.79
CA GLY A 31 -6.13 6.25 3.30
C GLY A 31 -6.53 6.34 4.77
N LYS A 32 -5.70 6.99 5.58
CA LYS A 32 -6.02 7.14 7.00
C LYS A 32 -7.33 7.89 7.20
N ALA A 33 -7.62 8.85 6.35
CA ALA A 33 -8.88 9.61 6.43
C ALA A 33 -10.12 8.73 6.15
N ARG A 34 -9.93 7.55 5.58
CA ARG A 34 -11.00 6.64 5.19
C ARG A 34 -11.12 5.42 6.10
N CYS A 35 -10.32 5.35 7.17
CA CYS A 35 -10.39 4.22 8.10
C CYS A 35 -10.03 4.67 9.50
N ARG A 36 -10.45 3.87 10.48
CA ARG A 36 -10.11 4.12 11.88
C ARG A 36 -8.66 3.74 12.15
N HIS A 37 -8.23 2.61 11.62
CA HIS A 37 -6.87 2.12 11.82
C HIS A 37 -6.25 1.83 10.46
N LEU A 38 -5.15 2.51 10.15
CA LEU A 38 -4.43 2.30 8.91
C LEU A 38 -3.36 1.23 9.11
N ILE A 39 -3.31 0.27 8.21
CA ILE A 39 -2.25 -0.75 8.21
C ILE A 39 -1.39 -0.51 6.99
N VAL A 40 -0.12 -0.19 7.23
CA VAL A 40 0.84 0.04 6.14
C VAL A 40 1.58 -1.28 5.91
N GLY A 41 1.32 -1.90 4.78
CA GLY A 41 1.94 -3.16 4.41
C GLY A 41 3.18 -2.92 3.57
N ILE A 42 4.35 -3.21 4.12
CA ILE A 42 5.61 -3.07 3.39
C ILE A 42 5.86 -4.35 2.63
N THR A 43 5.83 -4.24 1.30
CA THR A 43 6.00 -5.41 0.44
C THR A 43 7.46 -5.76 0.28
N ASN A 44 7.73 -7.00 -0.13
CA ASN A 44 9.09 -7.52 -0.31
C ASN A 44 9.95 -7.25 0.93
N PRO A 45 9.52 -7.75 2.11
CA PRO A 45 10.23 -7.46 3.36
C PRO A 45 11.62 -8.07 3.40
N GLU A 46 11.88 -9.11 2.60
CA GLU A 46 13.18 -9.76 2.51
C GLU A 46 13.57 -9.91 1.05
N PRO A 47 14.88 -9.86 0.73
CA PRO A 47 15.32 -10.02 -0.66
C PRO A 47 14.83 -11.30 -1.32
N SER A 48 14.74 -12.40 -0.55
CA SER A 48 14.27 -13.68 -1.07
C SER A 48 12.80 -13.64 -1.52
N MET A 49 12.03 -12.65 -1.08
CA MET A 49 10.63 -12.50 -1.43
C MET A 49 10.42 -11.59 -2.64
N THR A 50 11.50 -10.99 -3.14
CA THR A 50 11.43 -10.13 -4.31
C THR A 50 11.31 -10.99 -5.56
N ARG A 51 10.29 -10.72 -6.39
CA ARG A 51 10.04 -11.46 -7.63
C ARG A 51 10.29 -10.55 -8.82
N VAL A 52 10.77 -11.14 -9.92
CA VAL A 52 10.86 -10.43 -11.18
C VAL A 52 9.44 -10.21 -11.70
N GLU A 53 9.11 -8.98 -12.04
CA GLU A 53 7.80 -8.62 -12.57
C GLU A 53 7.93 -8.30 -14.06
N ASP A 54 7.00 -8.81 -14.87
CA ASP A 54 7.00 -8.57 -16.32
C ASP A 54 6.87 -7.09 -16.64
N ALA A 55 6.12 -6.35 -15.81
CA ALA A 55 5.90 -4.92 -16.03
C ALA A 55 7.17 -4.09 -15.82
N ASP A 56 8.03 -4.51 -14.89
CA ASP A 56 9.26 -3.77 -14.57
C ASP A 56 10.26 -4.69 -13.89
N PRO A 57 11.06 -5.43 -14.66
CA PRO A 57 12.06 -6.35 -14.10
C PRO A 57 13.11 -5.65 -13.21
N GLN A 58 13.36 -4.36 -13.44
CA GLN A 58 14.33 -3.62 -12.63
C GLN A 58 13.92 -3.51 -11.16
N ARG A 59 12.63 -3.63 -10.86
CA ARG A 59 12.13 -3.53 -9.50
C ARG A 59 12.63 -4.65 -8.59
N SER A 60 13.09 -5.75 -9.16
CA SER A 60 13.57 -6.89 -8.36
C SER A 60 15.06 -6.80 -8.04
N THR A 61 15.78 -5.81 -8.56
CA THR A 61 17.23 -5.70 -8.34
C THR A 61 17.55 -5.13 -6.97
N PRO A 62 18.72 -5.48 -6.39
CA PRO A 62 19.14 -4.87 -5.13
C PRO A 62 19.28 -3.35 -5.21
N LEU A 63 19.68 -2.83 -6.37
CA LEU A 63 19.82 -1.38 -6.57
C LEU A 63 18.47 -0.67 -6.43
N ALA A 64 17.38 -1.30 -6.88
CA ALA A 64 16.04 -0.73 -6.76
C ALA A 64 15.42 -1.01 -5.38
N ASN A 65 16.06 -1.84 -4.55
CA ASN A 65 15.56 -2.24 -3.24
C ASN A 65 16.66 -2.11 -2.18
N PRO A 66 17.18 -0.87 -1.95
CA PRO A 66 18.35 -0.67 -1.10
C PRO A 66 18.07 -0.73 0.40
N PHE A 67 16.81 -0.57 0.81
CA PHE A 67 16.49 -0.48 2.23
C PHE A 67 15.93 -1.79 2.77
N THR A 68 16.35 -2.15 4.00
CA THR A 68 15.78 -3.29 4.71
C THR A 68 14.36 -3.00 5.14
N TYR A 69 13.64 -4.04 5.56
CA TYR A 69 12.31 -3.86 6.13
C TYR A 69 12.37 -2.91 7.33
N TYR A 70 13.33 -3.12 8.22
CA TYR A 70 13.42 -2.30 9.42
C TYR A 70 13.62 -0.83 9.10
N GLU A 71 14.48 -0.52 8.14
CA GLU A 71 14.71 0.86 7.72
C GLU A 71 13.43 1.48 7.14
N ARG A 72 12.71 0.74 6.32
CA ARG A 72 11.45 1.21 5.74
C ARG A 72 10.38 1.39 6.80
N TYR A 73 10.32 0.46 7.75
CA TYR A 73 9.42 0.56 8.90
C TYR A 73 9.65 1.87 9.65
N GLN A 74 10.92 2.19 9.94
CA GLN A 74 11.26 3.41 10.66
C GLN A 74 10.89 4.65 9.87
N LEU A 75 11.13 4.65 8.56
CA LEU A 75 10.78 5.79 7.72
C LEU A 75 9.26 6.05 7.73
N VAL A 76 8.46 5.02 7.56
CA VAL A 76 7.01 5.15 7.56
C VAL A 76 6.51 5.65 8.91
N ARG A 77 6.99 5.04 9.98
CA ARG A 77 6.59 5.42 11.34
C ARG A 77 6.91 6.88 11.61
N SER A 78 8.14 7.28 11.34
CA SER A 78 8.57 8.66 11.59
C SER A 78 7.77 9.66 10.76
N ALA A 79 7.51 9.35 9.49
CA ALA A 79 6.76 10.25 8.62
C ALA A 79 5.32 10.43 9.09
N LEU A 80 4.65 9.35 9.48
CA LEU A 80 3.27 9.45 9.93
C LEU A 80 3.15 10.19 11.27
N VAL A 81 4.07 9.93 12.19
CA VAL A 81 4.10 10.64 13.46
C VAL A 81 4.35 12.13 13.23
N GLU A 82 5.27 12.46 12.34
CA GLU A 82 5.59 13.86 12.02
C GLU A 82 4.38 14.62 11.49
N VAL A 83 3.53 13.98 10.69
CA VAL A 83 2.33 14.63 10.14
C VAL A 83 1.12 14.49 11.06
N GLY A 84 1.30 14.00 12.28
CA GLY A 84 0.27 14.06 13.30
C GLY A 84 -0.58 12.82 13.48
N VAL A 85 -0.23 11.68 12.89
CA VAL A 85 -0.98 10.44 13.09
C VAL A 85 -0.53 9.80 14.40
N ALA A 86 -1.47 9.51 15.29
CA ALA A 86 -1.16 8.88 16.56
C ALA A 86 -0.68 7.43 16.35
N LEU A 87 0.27 7.01 17.18
CA LEU A 87 0.80 5.64 17.09
C LEU A 87 -0.28 4.58 17.26
N SER A 88 -1.34 4.88 18.02
CA SER A 88 -2.45 3.95 18.23
C SER A 88 -3.33 3.81 16.98
N ASP A 89 -3.19 4.72 16.01
CA ASP A 89 -4.10 4.78 14.87
C ASP A 89 -3.52 4.16 13.61
N PHE A 90 -2.31 3.63 13.66
CA PHE A 90 -1.74 2.90 12.53
C PHE A 90 -0.81 1.79 12.99
N SER A 91 -0.61 0.83 12.09
CA SER A 91 0.36 -0.26 12.27
C SER A 91 1.17 -0.38 11.00
N THR A 92 2.40 -0.85 11.13
CA THR A 92 3.25 -1.14 9.99
C THR A 92 3.63 -2.61 10.04
N VAL A 93 3.36 -3.34 8.96
CA VAL A 93 3.56 -4.79 8.93
C VAL A 93 4.29 -5.17 7.65
N PRO A 94 5.04 -6.29 7.68
CA PRO A 94 5.52 -6.85 6.42
C PRO A 94 4.33 -7.47 5.69
N LEU A 95 4.29 -7.33 4.36
CA LEU A 95 3.21 -7.92 3.58
C LEU A 95 3.79 -8.71 2.42
N PRO A 96 3.64 -10.03 2.42
CA PRO A 96 4.13 -10.87 1.32
C PRO A 96 3.18 -10.79 0.14
N ILE A 97 3.32 -9.72 -0.65
CA ILE A 97 2.38 -9.36 -1.71
C ILE A 97 2.22 -10.48 -2.75
N SER A 98 3.27 -11.27 -2.97
CA SER A 98 3.24 -12.37 -3.93
C SER A 98 2.60 -13.65 -3.40
N GLU A 99 2.20 -13.66 -2.13
CA GLU A 99 1.67 -14.86 -1.48
C GLU A 99 0.36 -14.52 -0.75
N PRO A 100 -0.74 -14.31 -1.49
CA PRO A 100 -1.99 -13.86 -0.89
C PRO A 100 -2.54 -14.75 0.21
N SER A 101 -2.25 -16.04 0.16
CA SER A 101 -2.70 -16.98 1.20
C SER A 101 -2.11 -16.66 2.57
N ARG A 102 -1.07 -15.85 2.63
CA ARG A 102 -0.42 -15.45 3.87
C ARG A 102 -0.86 -14.10 4.40
N TYR A 103 -1.68 -13.36 3.64
CA TYR A 103 -2.09 -12.01 4.04
C TYR A 103 -2.72 -11.97 5.42
N HIS A 104 -3.55 -12.96 5.74
CA HIS A 104 -4.30 -12.97 7.01
C HIS A 104 -3.42 -13.16 8.25
N ASN A 105 -2.16 -13.51 8.07
CA ASN A 105 -1.22 -13.53 9.18
C ASN A 105 -0.79 -12.12 9.58
N TYR A 106 -1.05 -11.14 8.74
CA TYR A 106 -0.55 -9.77 8.93
C TYR A 106 -1.64 -8.73 8.99
N VAL A 107 -2.80 -8.99 8.37
CA VAL A 107 -3.90 -8.03 8.31
C VAL A 107 -5.22 -8.71 8.64
N PRO A 108 -6.20 -7.96 9.20
CA PRO A 108 -7.51 -8.54 9.53
C PRO A 108 -8.28 -8.96 8.28
N PHE A 109 -9.15 -9.95 8.43
CA PHE A 109 -10.00 -10.44 7.33
C PHE A 109 -10.91 -9.37 6.76
N ASN A 110 -11.34 -8.43 7.59
CA ASN A 110 -12.30 -7.40 7.17
C ASN A 110 -11.64 -6.11 6.71
N ALA A 111 -10.31 -6.09 6.58
CA ALA A 111 -9.60 -4.90 6.13
C ALA A 111 -9.91 -4.62 4.66
N VAL A 112 -9.99 -3.33 4.33
CA VAL A 112 -10.18 -2.87 2.95
C VAL A 112 -8.81 -2.51 2.38
N PHE A 113 -8.49 -3.03 1.20
CA PHE A 113 -7.24 -2.69 0.53
C PHE A 113 -7.45 -1.45 -0.33
N PHE A 114 -6.77 -0.38 0.03
CA PHE A 114 -6.79 0.87 -0.73
C PHE A 114 -5.85 0.77 -1.91
N LEU A 115 -6.30 1.25 -3.06
CA LEU A 115 -5.54 1.16 -4.30
C LEU A 115 -5.50 2.50 -5.02
N SER A 116 -4.43 2.71 -5.78
CA SER A 116 -4.34 3.76 -6.78
C SER A 116 -4.31 3.11 -8.16
N ILE A 117 -5.05 3.66 -9.10
CA ILE A 117 -5.08 3.15 -10.47
C ILE A 117 -4.50 4.20 -11.40
N TYR A 118 -3.39 3.89 -12.04
CA TYR A 118 -2.72 4.77 -13.00
C TYR A 118 -2.72 4.19 -14.42
N ASP A 119 -2.95 2.87 -14.54
CA ASP A 119 -2.82 2.18 -15.82
C ASP A 119 -3.53 0.81 -15.75
N ASP A 120 -3.41 0.05 -16.81
CA ASP A 120 -4.04 -1.28 -16.88
C ASP A 120 -3.49 -2.25 -15.85
N TRP A 121 -2.22 -2.09 -15.47
CA TRP A 121 -1.61 -2.94 -14.46
C TRP A 121 -2.31 -2.74 -13.10
N GLY A 122 -2.63 -1.50 -12.75
CA GLY A 122 -3.38 -1.21 -11.53
C GLY A 122 -4.78 -1.79 -11.55
N ARG A 123 -5.45 -1.74 -12.71
CA ARG A 123 -6.78 -2.34 -12.87
C ARG A 123 -6.72 -3.86 -12.72
N ARG A 124 -5.70 -4.49 -13.27
CA ARG A 124 -5.52 -5.93 -13.14
C ARG A 124 -5.26 -6.32 -11.69
N LYS A 125 -4.50 -5.52 -10.95
CA LYS A 125 -4.26 -5.75 -9.52
C LYS A 125 -5.57 -5.69 -8.74
N LYS A 126 -6.42 -4.70 -9.01
CA LYS A 126 -7.73 -4.59 -8.36
C LYS A 126 -8.57 -5.83 -8.64
N HIS A 127 -8.64 -6.22 -9.91
CA HIS A 127 -9.36 -7.42 -10.31
C HIS A 127 -8.84 -8.66 -9.59
N TYR A 128 -7.53 -8.80 -9.52
CA TYR A 128 -6.92 -9.93 -8.86
C TYR A 128 -7.28 -9.97 -7.37
N PHE A 129 -7.17 -8.84 -6.68
CA PHE A 129 -7.50 -8.79 -5.25
C PHE A 129 -8.97 -9.16 -5.02
N GLU A 130 -9.87 -8.64 -5.83
CA GLU A 130 -11.28 -8.96 -5.70
C GLU A 130 -11.56 -10.44 -6.01
N SER A 131 -10.84 -11.01 -6.95
CA SER A 131 -11.01 -12.41 -7.33
C SER A 131 -10.63 -13.37 -6.20
N ILE A 132 -9.77 -12.96 -5.28
CA ILE A 132 -9.36 -13.78 -4.14
C ILE A 132 -10.11 -13.38 -2.86
N GLY A 133 -11.16 -12.57 -2.98
CA GLY A 133 -12.06 -12.28 -1.88
C GLY A 133 -11.70 -11.05 -1.04
N LEU A 134 -10.75 -10.23 -1.48
CA LEU A 134 -10.41 -9.02 -0.75
C LEU A 134 -11.35 -7.89 -1.11
N LYS A 135 -11.68 -7.06 -0.11
CA LYS A 135 -12.38 -5.81 -0.36
C LYS A 135 -11.38 -4.77 -0.84
N THR A 136 -11.75 -3.99 -1.84
CA THR A 136 -10.91 -2.93 -2.37
C THR A 136 -11.63 -1.59 -2.37
N CYS A 137 -10.86 -0.53 -2.28
CA CYS A 137 -11.35 0.84 -2.43
C CYS A 137 -10.30 1.64 -3.19
N VAL A 138 -10.71 2.22 -4.32
CA VAL A 138 -9.80 3.03 -5.12
C VAL A 138 -9.78 4.43 -4.54
N LEU A 139 -8.64 4.85 -4.01
CA LEU A 139 -8.47 6.19 -3.46
C LEU A 139 -8.16 7.21 -4.53
N ARG A 140 -7.46 6.78 -5.58
CA ARG A 140 -7.04 7.69 -6.64
C ARG A 140 -7.03 6.94 -7.96
N GLU A 141 -7.64 7.55 -8.98
CA GLU A 141 -7.54 7.07 -10.35
C GLU A 141 -7.08 8.24 -11.20
N VAL A 142 -5.99 8.05 -11.95
CA VAL A 142 -5.34 9.11 -12.72
C VAL A 142 -5.35 8.74 -14.19
N THR A 143 -5.82 9.65 -15.04
CA THR A 143 -5.81 9.45 -16.48
C THR A 143 -4.43 9.71 -17.05
N PRO A 144 -4.14 9.22 -18.27
CA PRO A 144 -2.86 9.54 -18.92
C PRO A 144 -2.60 11.04 -19.02
N GLU A 145 -3.63 11.83 -19.29
CA GLU A 145 -3.49 13.29 -19.36
C GLU A 145 -3.08 13.88 -18.01
N GLU A 146 -3.68 13.41 -16.94
CA GLU A 146 -3.34 13.88 -15.59
C GLU A 146 -1.93 13.48 -15.19
N LYS A 147 -1.41 12.40 -15.77
CA LYS A 147 -0.02 11.97 -15.53
C LYS A 147 0.96 12.76 -16.38
N GLY A 148 0.51 13.56 -17.30
CA GLY A 148 1.36 14.33 -18.18
C GLY A 148 1.95 13.53 -19.34
N ILE A 149 1.29 12.48 -19.71
CA ILE A 149 1.74 11.63 -20.83
C ILE A 149 0.94 11.96 -22.08
#